data_005bdabb7cfd0245327ef760c82719a5
#
_entry.id   005bdabb7cfd0245327ef760c82719a5
#
_cell.length_a   1.000
_cell.length_b   1.000
_cell.length_c   1.000
_cell.angle_alpha   90.00
_cell.angle_beta   90.00
_cell.angle_gamma   90.00
#
_symmetry.space_group_name_H-M   'P 1'
#
loop_
_entity.id
_entity.type
_entity.pdbx_description
1 polymer ?
#
loop_
_entity_poly.entity_id
_entity_poly.type
_entity_poly.pdbx_seq_one_letter_code
_entity_poly.pdbx_strand_id
1 'polypeptide(L)'
;MQTPSSNPKKNSARRRSADPHARLSARLRHFSFGAAVLLVVAAALTVIYSLYKIQIRDGATYRQYAAEQQLLDSTIQATRGEIYDTSGITLASTSVVWTIWADPSYSTALYTTTTDQDTKAETRTIDEAAMKEVCTQITLRLLSGDGESLDSVDTTSAEYQTQYQAVCDALSKNESSYQVLATKVNNAIKLSIEEYVKTYNKAHSKSGKSAGALEKILAKLGLGQQESDDGTPTVRKGRVSVSASKGFQRDYPYGRFAAAVLGFCNADGQGVYGLENSYESTLAGVNGRTITLRNAYGNAIADENATTYAAKDGSNLVLSLDVNIQEVVERYLNEAVAANTVENRGCAIVMNVKTGAILAMASKPDFDPN
;
A
#
# COMPACT_ATOMS: atom_id res chain seq x y z
N MET A 1 49.32 80.58 77.63
CA MET A 1 48.09 81.33 77.44
C MET A 1 47.00 80.38 76.94
N GLN A 2 46.03 80.30 77.73
CA GLN A 2 44.62 79.88 77.46
C GLN A 2 44.28 78.55 76.72
N THR A 3 43.79 77.64 77.50
CA THR A 3 42.84 76.56 77.14
C THR A 3 41.54 77.14 76.64
N PRO A 4 40.77 76.35 75.85
CA PRO A 4 39.59 75.74 76.48
C PRO A 4 39.27 74.31 75.98
N SER A 5 38.89 73.50 76.97
CA SER A 5 37.65 72.80 77.20
C SER A 5 36.87 72.32 75.96
N SER A 6 36.74 71.02 75.77
CA SER A 6 35.64 70.42 74.97
C SER A 6 35.06 69.23 75.71
N ASN A 7 33.80 69.33 75.88
CA ASN A 7 32.84 68.46 76.55
C ASN A 7 32.52 67.18 75.71
N PRO A 8 32.48 65.94 76.25
CA PRO A 8 32.08 64.76 75.46
C PRO A 8 30.57 64.62 75.40
N LYS A 9 30.02 64.58 74.16
CA LYS A 9 28.61 64.24 73.89
C LYS A 9 28.39 62.76 74.13
N LYS A 10 27.51 62.43 75.05
CA LYS A 10 26.90 61.10 75.25
C LYS A 10 26.11 60.68 74.02
N ASN A 11 26.58 59.64 73.33
CA ASN A 11 25.74 58.95 72.32
C ASN A 11 24.77 57.99 73.01
N SER A 12 23.52 58.36 73.07
CA SER A 12 22.37 57.51 73.47
C SER A 12 22.12 56.49 72.37
N ALA A 13 22.51 55.22 72.58
CA ALA A 13 22.12 54.14 71.77
C ALA A 13 20.59 53.93 71.83
N ARG A 14 19.86 54.38 70.81
CA ARG A 14 18.43 54.00 70.54
C ARG A 14 18.37 52.52 70.35
N ARG A 15 17.91 51.74 71.31
CA ARG A 15 17.41 50.36 71.13
C ARG A 15 16.23 50.43 70.20
N ARG A 16 16.42 50.02 68.90
CA ARG A 16 15.30 49.73 67.98
C ARG A 16 14.51 48.58 68.56
N SER A 17 13.31 48.81 69.00
CA SER A 17 12.35 47.77 69.36
C SER A 17 12.15 46.96 68.12
N ALA A 18 12.45 45.67 68.16
CA ALA A 18 12.20 44.77 67.05
C ALA A 18 10.69 44.60 66.83
N ASP A 19 10.19 45.09 65.69
CA ASP A 19 8.79 45.10 65.29
C ASP A 19 8.26 43.65 65.29
N PRO A 20 7.26 43.28 66.11
CA PRO A 20 6.70 41.93 66.16
C PRO A 20 6.14 41.46 64.83
N HIS A 21 5.68 42.37 63.97
CA HIS A 21 5.19 42.08 62.63
C HIS A 21 6.32 41.65 61.68
N ALA A 22 7.52 42.15 61.80
CA ALA A 22 8.67 41.75 60.99
C ALA A 22 9.12 40.29 61.27
N ARG A 23 8.96 39.83 62.51
CA ARG A 23 9.28 38.42 62.87
C ARG A 23 8.19 37.44 62.41
N LEU A 24 6.94 37.89 62.37
CA LEU A 24 5.82 37.06 61.86
C LEU A 24 5.90 36.90 60.33
N SER A 25 6.21 37.99 59.59
CA SER A 25 6.41 37.95 58.15
C SER A 25 7.62 37.14 57.72
N ALA A 26 8.70 37.13 58.51
CA ALA A 26 9.86 36.26 58.24
C ALA A 26 9.52 34.76 58.42
N ARG A 27 8.80 34.41 59.50
CA ARG A 27 8.32 33.04 59.73
C ARG A 27 7.39 32.55 58.66
N LEU A 28 6.44 33.38 58.19
CA LEU A 28 5.51 33.07 57.09
C LEU A 28 6.27 32.84 55.76
N ARG A 29 7.32 33.67 55.47
CA ARG A 29 8.17 33.45 54.27
C ARG A 29 8.96 32.15 54.32
N HIS A 30 9.54 31.79 55.49
CA HIS A 30 10.24 30.52 55.65
C HIS A 30 9.28 29.31 55.52
N PHE A 31 8.05 29.46 56.04
CA PHE A 31 7.02 28.42 55.92
C PHE A 31 6.52 28.28 54.46
N SER A 32 6.29 29.37 53.74
CA SER A 32 5.90 29.35 52.33
C SER A 32 7.02 28.82 51.43
N PHE A 33 8.26 29.17 51.73
CA PHE A 33 9.41 28.62 51.01
C PHE A 33 9.58 27.10 51.28
N GLY A 34 9.43 26.65 52.52
CA GLY A 34 9.42 25.22 52.86
C GLY A 34 8.30 24.44 52.19
N ALA A 35 7.09 25.03 52.14
CA ALA A 35 5.96 24.44 51.43
C ALA A 35 6.19 24.35 49.90
N ALA A 36 6.79 25.38 49.30
CA ALA A 36 7.15 25.38 47.88
C ALA A 36 8.22 24.30 47.56
N VAL A 37 9.25 24.19 48.40
CA VAL A 37 10.27 23.13 48.25
C VAL A 37 9.64 21.74 48.40
N LEU A 38 8.75 21.54 49.35
CA LEU A 38 8.07 20.25 49.56
C LEU A 38 7.17 19.90 48.36
N LEU A 39 6.52 20.88 47.76
CA LEU A 39 5.71 20.69 46.54
C LEU A 39 6.57 20.29 45.35
N VAL A 40 7.73 20.93 45.18
CA VAL A 40 8.69 20.57 44.10
C VAL A 40 9.23 19.15 44.29
N VAL A 41 9.58 18.79 45.53
CA VAL A 41 10.04 17.43 45.85
C VAL A 41 8.93 16.41 45.60
N ALA A 42 7.69 16.69 45.99
CA ALA A 42 6.56 15.81 45.73
C ALA A 42 6.32 15.63 44.23
N ALA A 43 6.41 16.74 43.46
CA ALA A 43 6.31 16.67 41.98
C ALA A 43 7.44 15.83 41.37
N ALA A 44 8.69 16.02 41.84
CA ALA A 44 9.82 15.21 41.39
C ALA A 44 9.66 13.72 41.70
N LEU A 45 9.19 13.39 42.90
CA LEU A 45 8.90 12.00 43.30
C LEU A 45 7.78 11.38 42.44
N THR A 46 6.76 12.16 42.08
CA THR A 46 5.70 11.69 41.19
C THR A 46 6.22 11.38 39.78
N VAL A 47 7.12 12.21 39.25
CA VAL A 47 7.75 11.98 37.93
C VAL A 47 8.66 10.73 38.01
N ILE A 48 9.48 10.61 39.06
CA ILE A 48 10.36 9.43 39.28
C ILE A 48 9.52 8.15 39.37
N TYR A 49 8.41 8.17 40.10
CA TYR A 49 7.50 7.04 40.23
C TYR A 49 6.84 6.69 38.88
N SER A 50 6.42 7.69 38.09
CA SER A 50 5.89 7.47 36.74
C SER A 50 6.93 6.85 35.80
N LEU A 51 8.16 7.34 35.83
CA LEU A 51 9.29 6.78 35.07
C LEU A 51 9.59 5.33 35.50
N TYR A 52 9.65 5.07 36.78
CA TYR A 52 9.82 3.71 37.29
C TYR A 52 8.74 2.77 36.82
N LYS A 53 7.46 3.19 36.88
CA LYS A 53 6.32 2.42 36.40
C LYS A 53 6.46 2.11 34.91
N ILE A 54 6.72 3.11 34.05
CA ILE A 54 6.79 2.95 32.60
C ILE A 54 8.03 2.15 32.18
N GLN A 55 9.21 2.42 32.78
CA GLN A 55 10.45 1.82 32.31
C GLN A 55 10.74 0.44 32.90
N ILE A 56 10.36 0.20 34.17
CA ILE A 56 10.70 -1.02 34.87
C ILE A 56 9.50 -1.94 35.01
N ARG A 57 8.39 -1.46 35.55
CA ARG A 57 7.22 -2.30 35.79
C ARG A 57 6.53 -2.71 34.50
N ASP A 58 6.21 -1.74 33.64
CA ASP A 58 5.44 -1.94 32.41
C ASP A 58 6.36 -1.96 31.17
N GLY A 59 7.68 -1.83 31.35
CA GLY A 59 8.66 -1.69 30.28
C GLY A 59 8.77 -2.91 29.35
N ALA A 60 8.49 -4.12 29.85
CA ALA A 60 8.44 -5.31 29.01
C ALA A 60 7.24 -5.27 28.04
N THR A 61 6.08 -4.87 28.54
CA THR A 61 4.84 -4.73 27.74
C THR A 61 4.98 -3.63 26.69
N TYR A 62 5.53 -2.47 27.06
CA TYR A 62 5.77 -1.39 26.08
C TYR A 62 6.81 -1.76 25.03
N ARG A 63 7.84 -2.52 25.38
CA ARG A 63 8.80 -3.04 24.40
C ARG A 63 8.17 -4.04 23.45
N GLN A 64 7.27 -4.89 23.94
CA GLN A 64 6.51 -5.81 23.09
C GLN A 64 5.60 -5.05 22.14
N TYR A 65 4.81 -4.09 22.62
CA TYR A 65 3.97 -3.24 21.74
C TYR A 65 4.79 -2.46 20.72
N ALA A 66 5.95 -1.91 21.13
CA ALA A 66 6.83 -1.23 20.19
C ALA A 66 7.38 -2.19 19.13
N ALA A 67 7.76 -3.41 19.49
CA ALA A 67 8.21 -4.43 18.55
C ALA A 67 7.08 -4.84 17.60
N GLU A 68 5.88 -5.10 18.11
CA GLU A 68 4.70 -5.42 17.28
C GLU A 68 4.33 -4.28 16.32
N GLN A 69 4.44 -3.03 16.76
CA GLN A 69 4.20 -1.87 15.89
C GLN A 69 5.31 -1.63 14.86
N GLN A 70 6.52 -2.09 15.13
CA GLN A 70 7.66 -1.91 14.24
C GLN A 70 7.82 -3.06 13.23
N LEU A 71 7.19 -4.19 13.47
CA LEU A 71 7.25 -5.33 12.56
C LEU A 71 6.22 -5.16 11.44
N LEU A 72 6.67 -5.36 10.22
CA LEU A 72 5.87 -5.53 9.03
C LEU A 72 5.94 -7.02 8.64
N ASP A 73 4.83 -7.71 8.78
CA ASP A 73 4.67 -9.08 8.27
C ASP A 73 3.99 -9.00 6.91
N SER A 74 4.70 -9.36 5.86
CA SER A 74 4.20 -9.39 4.51
C SER A 74 4.21 -10.81 3.96
N THR A 75 3.06 -11.26 3.46
CA THR A 75 2.89 -12.58 2.88
C THR A 75 3.54 -12.64 1.50
N ILE A 76 4.38 -13.67 1.28
CA ILE A 76 4.86 -14.04 -0.04
C ILE A 76 3.92 -15.12 -0.56
N GLN A 77 3.08 -14.77 -1.55
CA GLN A 77 2.15 -15.73 -2.12
C GLN A 77 2.89 -16.83 -2.89
N ALA A 78 2.52 -18.08 -2.65
CA ALA A 78 2.95 -19.23 -3.43
C ALA A 78 2.29 -19.22 -4.81
N THR A 79 2.99 -19.67 -5.83
CA THR A 79 2.41 -19.88 -7.16
C THR A 79 1.61 -21.17 -7.15
N ARG A 80 0.37 -21.10 -7.63
CA ARG A 80 -0.49 -22.28 -7.77
C ARG A 80 0.01 -23.18 -8.88
N GLY A 81 0.08 -24.49 -8.65
CA GLY A 81 0.50 -25.50 -9.62
C GLY A 81 -0.36 -25.51 -10.88
N GLU A 82 0.22 -25.87 -11.99
CA GLU A 82 -0.46 -25.96 -13.28
C GLU A 82 -1.15 -27.31 -13.46
N ILE A 83 -2.15 -27.35 -14.33
CA ILE A 83 -2.87 -28.59 -14.69
C ILE A 83 -2.60 -28.89 -16.15
N TYR A 84 -2.10 -30.09 -16.41
CA TYR A 84 -1.76 -30.57 -17.74
C TYR A 84 -2.62 -31.76 -18.14
N ASP A 85 -2.76 -31.95 -19.45
CA ASP A 85 -3.30 -33.19 -20.01
C ASP A 85 -2.25 -34.30 -20.01
N THR A 86 -2.60 -35.45 -20.55
CA THR A 86 -1.68 -36.64 -20.69
C THR A 86 -0.50 -36.36 -21.61
N SER A 87 -0.58 -35.38 -22.50
CA SER A 87 0.44 -34.98 -23.48
C SER A 87 1.30 -33.80 -23.02
N GLY A 88 1.02 -33.24 -21.84
CA GLY A 88 1.71 -32.06 -21.30
C GLY A 88 1.13 -30.73 -21.82
N ILE A 89 -0.05 -30.73 -22.42
CA ILE A 89 -0.75 -29.49 -22.82
C ILE A 89 -1.34 -28.83 -21.57
N THR A 90 -1.07 -27.54 -21.39
CA THR A 90 -1.55 -26.76 -20.23
C THR A 90 -3.05 -26.51 -20.33
N LEU A 91 -3.80 -27.04 -19.36
CA LEU A 91 -5.25 -26.86 -19.24
C LEU A 91 -5.62 -25.71 -18.28
N ALA A 92 -4.80 -25.49 -17.27
CA ALA A 92 -4.93 -24.36 -16.37
C ALA A 92 -3.54 -23.89 -15.94
N SER A 93 -3.30 -22.58 -16.02
CA SER A 93 -2.05 -21.92 -15.64
C SER A 93 -2.27 -20.80 -14.63
N THR A 94 -1.19 -20.33 -14.02
CA THR A 94 -1.24 -19.19 -13.11
C THR A 94 -0.34 -18.09 -13.64
N SER A 95 -0.96 -16.96 -13.98
CA SER A 95 -0.28 -15.76 -14.44
C SER A 95 -0.04 -14.79 -13.30
N VAL A 96 1.13 -14.14 -13.29
CA VAL A 96 1.42 -13.04 -12.37
C VAL A 96 0.77 -11.78 -12.91
N VAL A 97 -0.09 -11.19 -12.11
CA VAL A 97 -0.75 -9.92 -12.39
C VAL A 97 -0.48 -8.91 -11.29
N TRP A 98 -0.70 -7.64 -11.58
CA TRP A 98 -0.46 -6.57 -10.64
C TRP A 98 -1.72 -5.75 -10.42
N THR A 99 -1.93 -5.35 -9.17
CA THR A 99 -2.91 -4.33 -8.81
C THR A 99 -2.18 -3.03 -8.60
N ILE A 100 -2.48 -2.03 -9.43
CA ILE A 100 -1.92 -0.68 -9.31
C ILE A 100 -2.82 0.10 -8.37
N TRP A 101 -2.22 0.70 -7.36
CA TRP A 101 -2.93 1.53 -6.38
C TRP A 101 -2.15 2.79 -6.09
N ALA A 102 -2.86 3.82 -5.66
CA ALA A 102 -2.28 5.10 -5.28
C ALA A 102 -2.56 5.40 -3.81
N ASP A 103 -1.66 6.20 -3.23
CA ASP A 103 -1.88 6.88 -1.95
C ASP A 103 -2.09 8.39 -2.21
N PRO A 104 -3.36 8.84 -2.37
CA PRO A 104 -3.65 10.24 -2.60
C PRO A 104 -3.23 11.13 -1.42
N SER A 105 -3.33 10.64 -0.17
CA SER A 105 -2.93 11.39 1.02
C SER A 105 -1.44 11.76 1.00
N TYR A 106 -0.62 10.92 0.38
CA TYR A 106 0.83 11.09 0.25
C TYR A 106 1.25 11.70 -1.10
N SER A 107 0.30 11.88 -2.04
CA SER A 107 0.54 12.42 -3.39
C SER A 107 0.51 13.96 -3.40
N THR A 108 1.47 14.56 -2.73
CA THR A 108 1.52 16.02 -2.50
C THR A 108 1.67 16.88 -3.75
N ALA A 109 2.09 16.30 -4.88
CA ALA A 109 2.20 17.03 -6.16
C ALA A 109 0.85 17.31 -6.82
N LEU A 110 -0.21 16.58 -6.41
CA LEU A 110 -1.56 16.72 -6.97
C LEU A 110 -2.41 17.76 -6.25
N TYR A 111 -1.88 18.35 -5.18
CA TYR A 111 -2.63 19.27 -4.31
C TYR A 111 -1.82 20.50 -3.98
N THR A 112 -2.50 21.63 -3.92
CA THR A 112 -1.98 22.87 -3.34
C THR A 112 -2.45 22.98 -1.90
N THR A 113 -1.52 23.14 -0.96
CA THR A 113 -1.84 23.31 0.46
C THR A 113 -1.84 24.79 0.81
N THR A 114 -2.98 25.31 1.22
CA THR A 114 -3.12 26.68 1.78
C THR A 114 -3.30 26.58 3.29
N THR A 115 -2.46 27.32 4.04
CA THR A 115 -2.56 27.39 5.49
C THR A 115 -3.25 28.70 5.86
N ASP A 116 -4.38 28.63 6.53
CA ASP A 116 -5.05 29.78 7.10
C ASP A 116 -4.16 30.38 8.20
N GLN A 117 -3.89 31.69 8.12
CA GLN A 117 -2.99 32.36 9.06
C GLN A 117 -3.59 32.51 10.47
N ASP A 118 -4.91 32.56 10.59
CA ASP A 118 -5.61 32.76 11.85
C ASP A 118 -5.88 31.43 12.59
N THR A 119 -6.32 30.40 11.87
CA THR A 119 -6.69 29.10 12.44
C THR A 119 -5.58 28.06 12.37
N LYS A 120 -4.51 28.30 11.60
CA LYS A 120 -3.46 27.32 11.25
C LYS A 120 -4.00 26.03 10.61
N ALA A 121 -5.23 26.06 10.13
CA ALA A 121 -5.83 24.95 9.41
C ALA A 121 -5.21 24.84 8.02
N GLU A 122 -4.78 23.63 7.66
CA GLU A 122 -4.28 23.32 6.32
C GLU A 122 -5.45 22.82 5.46
N THR A 123 -5.73 23.54 4.37
CA THR A 123 -6.71 23.12 3.38
C THR A 123 -5.96 22.65 2.12
N ARG A 124 -6.27 21.45 1.65
CA ARG A 124 -5.73 20.89 0.41
C ARG A 124 -6.74 21.06 -0.71
N THR A 125 -6.36 21.79 -1.76
CA THR A 125 -7.13 21.95 -2.98
C THR A 125 -6.45 21.21 -4.12
N ILE A 126 -7.23 20.63 -5.03
CA ILE A 126 -6.68 19.89 -6.19
C ILE A 126 -5.98 20.87 -7.12
N ASP A 127 -4.75 20.52 -7.53
CA ASP A 127 -4.05 21.17 -8.65
C ASP A 127 -4.55 20.51 -9.96
N GLU A 128 -5.51 21.15 -10.62
CA GLU A 128 -6.20 20.61 -11.80
C GLU A 128 -5.22 20.26 -12.93
N ALA A 129 -4.18 21.07 -13.14
CA ALA A 129 -3.23 20.81 -14.20
C ALA A 129 -2.32 19.62 -13.89
N ALA A 130 -1.84 19.48 -12.64
CA ALA A 130 -1.06 18.31 -12.21
C ALA A 130 -1.92 17.03 -12.22
N MET A 131 -3.16 17.14 -11.74
CA MET A 131 -4.10 16.02 -11.74
C MET A 131 -4.38 15.54 -13.16
N LYS A 132 -4.71 16.44 -14.08
CA LYS A 132 -4.95 16.12 -15.49
C LYS A 132 -3.75 15.44 -16.14
N GLU A 133 -2.56 15.96 -15.91
CA GLU A 133 -1.30 15.40 -16.45
C GLU A 133 -1.09 13.95 -15.97
N VAL A 134 -1.13 13.74 -14.64
CA VAL A 134 -0.88 12.42 -14.05
C VAL A 134 -1.96 11.43 -14.42
N CYS A 135 -3.25 11.83 -14.38
CA CYS A 135 -4.36 10.97 -14.81
C CYS A 135 -4.21 10.55 -16.28
N THR A 136 -3.89 11.49 -17.17
CA THR A 136 -3.68 11.20 -18.60
C THR A 136 -2.55 10.19 -18.78
N GLN A 137 -1.41 10.42 -18.16
CA GLN A 137 -0.24 9.58 -18.34
C GLN A 137 -0.40 8.17 -17.75
N ILE A 138 -1.10 8.04 -16.64
CA ILE A 138 -1.43 6.73 -16.05
C ILE A 138 -2.44 6.00 -16.93
N THR A 139 -3.51 6.67 -17.38
CA THR A 139 -4.56 6.06 -18.21
C THR A 139 -4.02 5.57 -19.55
N LEU A 140 -3.18 6.37 -20.22
CA LEU A 140 -2.53 5.97 -21.46
C LEU A 140 -1.73 4.67 -21.30
N ARG A 141 -0.97 4.55 -20.22
CA ARG A 141 -0.17 3.35 -19.94
C ARG A 141 -1.04 2.14 -19.60
N LEU A 142 -2.13 2.35 -18.87
CA LEU A 142 -3.07 1.26 -18.55
C LEU A 142 -3.73 0.66 -19.78
N LEU A 143 -3.99 1.49 -20.82
CA LEU A 143 -4.70 1.07 -22.04
C LEU A 143 -3.77 0.72 -23.20
N SER A 144 -2.47 1.02 -23.14
CA SER A 144 -1.51 0.75 -24.21
C SER A 144 -1.19 -0.74 -24.42
N GLY A 145 -1.64 -1.63 -23.51
CA GLY A 145 -1.38 -3.07 -23.58
C GLY A 145 0.06 -3.48 -23.23
N ASP A 146 1.06 -2.74 -23.71
CA ASP A 146 2.49 -2.94 -23.44
C ASP A 146 3.09 -1.90 -22.47
N GLY A 147 2.35 -0.83 -22.18
CA GLY A 147 2.80 0.29 -21.33
C GLY A 147 3.72 1.29 -22.03
N GLU A 148 4.11 1.06 -23.30
CA GLU A 148 5.07 1.88 -24.05
C GLU A 148 4.45 2.57 -25.25
N SER A 149 3.55 1.90 -25.96
CA SER A 149 2.91 2.38 -27.21
C SER A 149 1.79 3.37 -26.94
N LEU A 150 2.08 4.50 -26.26
CA LEU A 150 1.08 5.47 -25.81
C LEU A 150 0.31 6.14 -26.94
N ASP A 151 0.94 6.32 -28.12
CA ASP A 151 0.32 6.93 -29.29
C ASP A 151 -0.75 6.04 -29.95
N SER A 152 -0.77 4.76 -29.62
CA SER A 152 -1.77 3.80 -30.13
C SER A 152 -3.12 3.90 -29.43
N VAL A 153 -3.20 4.60 -28.31
CA VAL A 153 -4.40 4.73 -27.48
C VAL A 153 -5.29 5.83 -28.01
N ASP A 154 -6.51 5.49 -28.42
CA ASP A 154 -7.53 6.45 -28.83
C ASP A 154 -8.10 7.16 -27.59
N THR A 155 -7.67 8.41 -27.37
CA THR A 155 -8.11 9.25 -26.25
C THR A 155 -9.56 9.72 -26.36
N THR A 156 -10.21 9.52 -27.51
CA THR A 156 -11.63 9.85 -27.72
C THR A 156 -12.57 8.67 -27.44
N SER A 157 -12.01 7.47 -27.24
CA SER A 157 -12.78 6.26 -26.98
C SER A 157 -13.55 6.32 -25.65
N ALA A 158 -14.70 5.67 -25.59
CA ALA A 158 -15.48 5.56 -24.35
C ALA A 158 -14.71 4.82 -23.24
N GLU A 159 -13.88 3.86 -23.62
CA GLU A 159 -13.03 3.09 -22.71
C GLU A 159 -11.98 4.00 -22.06
N TYR A 160 -11.28 4.84 -22.86
CA TYR A 160 -10.34 5.82 -22.33
C TYR A 160 -11.01 6.79 -21.35
N GLN A 161 -12.17 7.36 -21.73
CA GLN A 161 -12.87 8.32 -20.88
C GLN A 161 -13.32 7.69 -19.55
N THR A 162 -13.81 6.45 -19.59
CA THR A 162 -14.22 5.72 -18.39
C THR A 162 -13.03 5.45 -17.46
N GLN A 163 -11.93 4.95 -18.01
CA GLN A 163 -10.73 4.67 -17.23
C GLN A 163 -10.08 5.94 -16.69
N TYR A 164 -10.02 7.00 -17.51
CA TYR A 164 -9.51 8.32 -17.11
C TYR A 164 -10.30 8.88 -15.93
N GLN A 165 -11.63 8.85 -16.01
CA GLN A 165 -12.48 9.32 -14.91
C GLN A 165 -12.26 8.50 -13.64
N ALA A 166 -12.17 7.18 -13.75
CA ALA A 166 -11.91 6.30 -12.61
C ALA A 166 -10.55 6.60 -11.93
N VAL A 167 -9.51 6.86 -12.71
CA VAL A 167 -8.18 7.24 -12.20
C VAL A 167 -8.23 8.60 -11.51
N CYS A 168 -8.89 9.60 -12.13
CA CYS A 168 -9.06 10.93 -11.55
C CYS A 168 -9.87 10.88 -10.24
N ASP A 169 -10.97 10.14 -10.21
CA ASP A 169 -11.81 9.99 -9.01
C ASP A 169 -11.05 9.30 -7.86
N ALA A 170 -10.23 8.31 -8.19
CA ALA A 170 -9.39 7.65 -7.21
C ALA A 170 -8.32 8.59 -6.63
N LEU A 171 -7.64 9.35 -7.49
CA LEU A 171 -6.58 10.28 -7.07
C LEU A 171 -7.13 11.55 -6.38
N SER A 172 -8.39 11.92 -6.57
CA SER A 172 -9.00 13.10 -5.93
C SER A 172 -9.38 12.89 -4.46
N LYS A 173 -9.38 11.65 -3.97
CA LYS A 173 -9.72 11.30 -2.57
C LYS A 173 -8.55 11.55 -1.61
N ASN A 174 -8.22 12.82 -1.38
CA ASN A 174 -7.04 13.29 -0.64
C ASN A 174 -6.86 12.77 0.79
N GLU A 175 -7.90 12.22 1.42
CA GLU A 175 -7.85 11.65 2.77
C GLU A 175 -7.55 10.13 2.76
N SER A 176 -7.63 9.50 1.60
CA SER A 176 -7.41 8.05 1.47
C SER A 176 -5.94 7.73 1.25
N SER A 177 -5.44 6.73 1.97
CA SER A 177 -4.09 6.18 1.79
C SER A 177 -4.03 5.00 0.83
N TYR A 178 -5.18 4.49 0.36
CA TYR A 178 -5.24 3.38 -0.57
C TYR A 178 -6.43 3.52 -1.53
N GLN A 179 -6.13 3.73 -2.81
CA GLN A 179 -7.11 3.75 -3.88
C GLN A 179 -6.62 2.90 -5.05
N VAL A 180 -7.42 1.93 -5.46
CA VAL A 180 -7.11 1.06 -6.59
C VAL A 180 -7.33 1.84 -7.90
N LEU A 181 -6.32 1.86 -8.77
CA LEU A 181 -6.38 2.47 -10.10
C LEU A 181 -6.71 1.44 -11.19
N ALA A 182 -6.12 0.25 -11.08
CA ALA A 182 -6.38 -0.86 -11.99
C ALA A 182 -6.00 -2.19 -11.33
N THR A 183 -6.69 -3.26 -11.73
CA THR A 183 -6.42 -4.64 -11.32
C THR A 183 -6.05 -5.49 -12.54
N LYS A 184 -5.43 -6.64 -12.29
CA LYS A 184 -5.06 -7.61 -13.35
C LYS A 184 -4.12 -7.02 -14.41
N VAL A 185 -3.26 -6.09 -14.02
CA VAL A 185 -2.31 -5.41 -14.92
C VAL A 185 -1.09 -6.29 -15.16
N ASN A 186 -0.59 -6.34 -16.38
CA ASN A 186 0.61 -7.08 -16.72
C ASN A 186 1.90 -6.38 -16.19
N ASN A 187 3.01 -7.11 -16.20
CA ASN A 187 4.27 -6.59 -15.67
C ASN A 187 4.86 -5.42 -16.50
N ALA A 188 4.62 -5.38 -17.82
CA ALA A 188 5.13 -4.33 -18.69
C ALA A 188 4.46 -2.98 -18.35
N ILE A 189 3.14 -2.96 -18.26
CA ILE A 189 2.37 -1.78 -17.84
C ILE A 189 2.78 -1.31 -16.44
N LYS A 190 2.92 -2.25 -15.49
CA LYS A 190 3.39 -1.95 -14.13
C LYS A 190 4.74 -1.23 -14.15
N LEU A 191 5.73 -1.74 -14.88
CA LEU A 191 7.06 -1.14 -14.96
C LEU A 191 7.00 0.25 -15.61
N SER A 192 6.22 0.41 -16.68
CA SER A 192 6.04 1.70 -17.35
C SER A 192 5.44 2.77 -16.42
N ILE A 193 4.44 2.40 -15.59
CA ILE A 193 3.85 3.32 -14.62
C ILE A 193 4.87 3.67 -13.51
N GLU A 194 5.59 2.69 -12.99
CA GLU A 194 6.63 2.93 -11.97
C GLU A 194 7.74 3.85 -12.49
N GLU A 195 8.18 3.65 -13.73
CA GLU A 195 9.19 4.50 -14.36
C GLU A 195 8.69 5.93 -14.58
N TYR A 196 7.46 6.09 -15.05
CA TYR A 196 6.82 7.38 -15.17
C TYR A 196 6.76 8.10 -13.82
N VAL A 197 6.22 7.46 -12.78
CA VAL A 197 6.09 8.03 -11.43
C VAL A 197 7.46 8.40 -10.85
N LYS A 198 8.46 7.55 -11.03
CA LYS A 198 9.85 7.82 -10.62
C LYS A 198 10.43 9.05 -11.31
N THR A 199 10.21 9.17 -12.61
CA THR A 199 10.68 10.29 -13.43
C THR A 199 9.96 11.58 -13.03
N TYR A 200 8.64 11.54 -12.89
CA TYR A 200 7.82 12.64 -12.41
C TYR A 200 8.29 13.13 -11.03
N ASN A 201 8.45 12.21 -10.07
CA ASN A 201 8.91 12.55 -8.73
C ASN A 201 10.32 13.12 -8.69
N LYS A 202 11.22 12.65 -9.57
CA LYS A 202 12.58 13.19 -9.71
C LYS A 202 12.55 14.63 -10.24
N ALA A 203 11.69 14.91 -11.20
CA ALA A 203 11.50 16.25 -11.77
C ALA A 203 10.95 17.25 -10.74
N HIS A 204 10.03 16.79 -9.87
CA HIS A 204 9.35 17.63 -8.89
C HIS A 204 9.96 17.56 -7.48
N SER A 205 11.13 16.92 -7.31
CA SER A 205 11.82 16.85 -6.02
C SER A 205 12.40 18.22 -5.61
N LYS A 206 12.46 18.49 -4.29
CA LYS A 206 12.96 19.77 -3.71
C LYS A 206 14.45 20.08 -4.00
N SER A 207 15.20 19.19 -4.65
CA SER A 207 16.63 19.35 -4.88
C SER A 207 16.91 20.14 -6.18
N GLY A 208 16.79 21.44 -6.10
CA GLY A 208 16.98 22.37 -7.21
C GLY A 208 18.44 22.63 -7.59
N LYS A 209 19.19 21.64 -8.08
CA LYS A 209 20.51 21.87 -8.68
C LYS A 209 20.70 21.30 -10.09
N SER A 210 19.66 20.80 -10.72
CA SER A 210 19.76 20.24 -12.09
C SER A 210 18.58 20.61 -12.99
N ALA A 211 18.05 21.81 -12.89
CA ALA A 211 16.88 22.24 -13.67
C ALA A 211 17.06 22.10 -15.20
N GLY A 212 18.20 22.52 -15.76
CA GLY A 212 18.35 22.58 -17.19
C GLY A 212 18.46 21.26 -17.97
N ALA A 213 18.85 20.15 -17.32
CA ALA A 213 18.89 18.83 -17.96
C ALA A 213 17.53 18.10 -17.83
N LEU A 214 16.82 18.33 -16.73
CA LEU A 214 15.50 17.78 -16.45
C LEU A 214 14.41 18.44 -17.30
N GLU A 215 14.51 19.75 -17.54
CA GLU A 215 13.61 20.49 -18.42
C GLU A 215 13.55 19.91 -19.84
N LYS A 216 14.71 19.52 -20.38
CA LYS A 216 14.77 18.84 -21.69
C LYS A 216 14.14 17.45 -21.70
N ILE A 217 14.21 16.74 -20.58
CA ILE A 217 13.58 15.41 -20.43
C ILE A 217 12.07 15.57 -20.28
N LEU A 218 11.60 16.54 -19.49
CA LEU A 218 10.19 16.87 -19.30
C LEU A 218 9.50 17.29 -20.60
N ALA A 219 10.15 18.16 -21.38
CA ALA A 219 9.68 18.57 -22.70
C ALA A 219 9.58 17.39 -23.68
N LYS A 220 10.48 16.41 -23.58
CA LYS A 220 10.49 15.21 -24.43
C LYS A 220 9.45 14.16 -24.03
N LEU A 221 9.01 14.19 -22.77
CA LEU A 221 7.96 13.30 -22.22
C LEU A 221 6.55 13.91 -22.30
N GLY A 222 6.39 15.11 -22.87
CA GLY A 222 5.11 15.82 -22.95
C GLY A 222 4.58 16.28 -21.58
N LEU A 223 5.43 16.36 -20.57
CA LEU A 223 5.06 16.80 -19.24
C LEU A 223 4.99 18.34 -19.23
N GLY A 224 3.77 18.88 -19.22
CA GLY A 224 3.48 20.29 -19.37
C GLY A 224 4.19 21.18 -18.35
N GLN A 225 4.81 22.23 -18.84
CA GLN A 225 5.28 23.36 -18.05
C GLN A 225 4.08 24.30 -17.82
N GLN A 226 3.79 24.60 -16.56
CA GLN A 226 2.88 25.70 -16.25
C GLN A 226 3.70 26.99 -16.29
N GLU A 227 3.37 27.87 -17.24
CA GLU A 227 3.94 29.22 -17.28
C GLU A 227 3.43 30.02 -16.07
N SER A 228 4.34 30.65 -15.34
CA SER A 228 4.00 31.67 -14.37
C SER A 228 3.60 32.94 -15.10
N ASP A 229 2.85 33.85 -14.43
CA ASP A 229 2.43 35.16 -14.99
C ASP A 229 3.60 36.03 -15.54
N ASP A 230 4.83 35.69 -15.16
CA ASP A 230 6.06 36.35 -15.63
C ASP A 230 6.78 35.57 -16.76
N GLY A 231 6.19 34.49 -17.28
CA GLY A 231 6.74 33.69 -18.38
C GLY A 231 7.89 32.74 -17.94
N THR A 232 8.17 32.62 -16.66
CA THR A 232 9.17 31.66 -16.17
C THR A 232 8.52 30.28 -15.84
N PRO A 233 9.10 29.17 -16.34
CA PRO A 233 8.54 27.85 -16.06
C PRO A 233 8.67 27.50 -14.57
N THR A 234 7.55 27.30 -13.90
CA THR A 234 7.52 26.88 -12.50
C THR A 234 7.45 25.36 -12.37
N VAL A 235 8.47 24.78 -11.76
CA VAL A 235 8.46 23.34 -11.43
C VAL A 235 7.65 23.15 -10.15
N ARG A 236 6.57 22.37 -10.23
CA ARG A 236 5.75 22.01 -9.08
C ARG A 236 6.55 21.19 -8.09
N LYS A 237 6.45 21.52 -6.81
CA LYS A 237 7.13 20.81 -5.74
C LYS A 237 6.16 19.78 -5.12
N GLY A 238 6.55 18.51 -5.15
CA GLY A 238 5.74 17.46 -4.56
C GLY A 238 6.12 16.08 -5.08
N ARG A 239 5.33 15.10 -4.72
CA ARG A 239 5.49 13.72 -5.20
C ARG A 239 4.13 13.10 -5.48
N VAL A 240 4.08 12.15 -6.39
CA VAL A 240 2.96 11.25 -6.62
C VAL A 240 3.32 9.89 -6.02
N SER A 241 2.42 9.30 -5.26
CA SER A 241 2.57 7.98 -4.65
C SER A 241 1.67 6.98 -5.35
N VAL A 242 2.26 6.19 -6.24
CA VAL A 242 1.62 5.05 -6.90
C VAL A 242 2.50 3.85 -6.67
N SER A 243 1.89 2.73 -6.34
CA SER A 243 2.55 1.47 -6.03
C SER A 243 1.82 0.31 -6.69
N ALA A 244 2.49 -0.83 -6.78
CA ALA A 244 1.91 -2.05 -7.33
C ALA A 244 2.02 -3.18 -6.31
N SER A 245 0.93 -3.92 -6.12
CA SER A 245 0.93 -5.16 -5.36
C SER A 245 0.80 -6.35 -6.30
N LYS A 246 1.65 -7.36 -6.06
CA LYS A 246 1.65 -8.60 -6.84
C LYS A 246 0.42 -9.43 -6.48
N GLY A 247 -0.24 -9.95 -7.49
CA GLY A 247 -1.31 -10.92 -7.36
C GLY A 247 -1.14 -12.05 -8.37
N PHE A 248 -2.02 -13.04 -8.30
CA PHE A 248 -2.06 -14.14 -9.24
C PHE A 248 -3.45 -14.23 -9.84
N GLN A 249 -3.51 -14.56 -11.13
CA GLN A 249 -4.74 -14.86 -11.82
C GLN A 249 -4.66 -16.28 -12.35
N ARG A 250 -5.71 -17.06 -12.09
CA ARG A 250 -5.86 -18.37 -12.71
C ARG A 250 -6.40 -18.16 -14.12
N ASP A 251 -5.79 -18.81 -15.08
CA ASP A 251 -6.12 -18.72 -16.49
C ASP A 251 -6.40 -20.11 -17.06
N TYR A 252 -7.49 -20.21 -17.83
CA TYR A 252 -7.91 -21.44 -18.50
C TYR A 252 -7.89 -21.18 -20.02
N PRO A 253 -6.76 -21.48 -20.69
CA PRO A 253 -6.53 -21.05 -22.09
C PRO A 253 -7.59 -21.52 -23.07
N TYR A 254 -8.28 -22.61 -22.77
CA TYR A 254 -9.30 -23.18 -23.63
C TYR A 254 -10.75 -22.80 -23.20
N GLY A 255 -10.90 -21.88 -22.26
CA GLY A 255 -12.20 -21.37 -21.81
C GLY A 255 -13.11 -22.48 -21.27
N ARG A 256 -14.24 -22.70 -21.92
CA ARG A 256 -15.25 -23.71 -21.50
C ARG A 256 -14.83 -25.17 -21.60
N PHE A 257 -13.70 -25.43 -22.24
CA PHE A 257 -13.18 -26.78 -22.41
C PHE A 257 -12.88 -27.48 -21.10
N ALA A 258 -13.41 -28.67 -20.90
CA ALA A 258 -13.30 -29.47 -19.68
C ALA A 258 -13.68 -28.73 -18.39
N ALA A 259 -14.42 -27.62 -18.47
CA ALA A 259 -14.72 -26.75 -17.35
C ALA A 259 -15.39 -27.46 -16.18
N ALA A 260 -16.29 -28.40 -16.46
CA ALA A 260 -16.96 -29.20 -15.44
C ALA A 260 -16.02 -30.12 -14.65
N VAL A 261 -14.89 -30.51 -15.26
CA VAL A 261 -13.85 -31.35 -14.65
C VAL A 261 -12.81 -30.49 -13.94
N LEU A 262 -12.25 -29.53 -14.67
CA LEU A 262 -11.23 -28.63 -14.13
C LEU A 262 -11.77 -27.82 -12.93
N GLY A 263 -12.98 -27.29 -13.09
CA GLY A 263 -13.55 -26.38 -12.12
C GLY A 263 -13.03 -24.95 -12.27
N PHE A 264 -13.04 -24.19 -11.20
CA PHE A 264 -12.56 -22.80 -11.17
C PHE A 264 -12.07 -22.40 -9.80
N CYS A 265 -11.29 -21.31 -9.76
CA CYS A 265 -10.83 -20.65 -8.53
C CYS A 265 -11.62 -19.37 -8.29
N ASN A 266 -11.74 -18.98 -7.00
CA ASN A 266 -12.27 -17.67 -6.65
C ASN A 266 -11.21 -16.55 -6.87
N ALA A 267 -11.59 -15.30 -6.60
CA ALA A 267 -10.69 -14.15 -6.72
C ALA A 267 -9.43 -14.22 -5.82
N ASP A 268 -9.49 -14.99 -4.73
CA ASP A 268 -8.38 -15.20 -3.81
C ASP A 268 -7.45 -16.35 -4.26
N GLY A 269 -7.75 -16.98 -5.40
CA GLY A 269 -6.98 -18.09 -5.96
C GLY A 269 -7.25 -19.45 -5.31
N GLN A 270 -8.32 -19.59 -4.53
CA GLN A 270 -8.74 -20.86 -3.91
C GLN A 270 -9.65 -21.63 -4.86
N GLY A 271 -9.43 -22.93 -5.01
CA GLY A 271 -10.29 -23.81 -5.79
C GLY A 271 -11.66 -23.98 -5.16
N VAL A 272 -12.72 -23.71 -5.93
CA VAL A 272 -14.11 -23.74 -5.48
C VAL A 272 -14.85 -24.98 -6.01
N TYR A 273 -14.51 -25.41 -7.20
CA TYR A 273 -15.18 -26.50 -7.88
C TYR A 273 -14.22 -27.39 -8.64
N GLY A 274 -14.62 -28.65 -8.98
CA GLY A 274 -13.89 -29.59 -9.82
C GLY A 274 -12.55 -30.04 -9.23
N LEU A 275 -11.58 -30.28 -10.11
CA LEU A 275 -10.22 -30.70 -9.71
C LEU A 275 -9.50 -29.59 -8.93
N GLU A 276 -9.77 -28.32 -9.26
CA GLU A 276 -9.21 -27.19 -8.52
C GLU A 276 -9.51 -27.26 -7.04
N ASN A 277 -10.74 -27.62 -6.66
CA ASN A 277 -11.14 -27.80 -5.27
C ASN A 277 -10.65 -29.14 -4.69
N SER A 278 -10.78 -30.23 -5.46
CA SER A 278 -10.43 -31.57 -4.97
C SER A 278 -8.94 -31.74 -4.67
N TYR A 279 -8.09 -31.03 -5.42
CA TYR A 279 -6.63 -31.05 -5.27
C TYR A 279 -6.08 -29.72 -4.72
N GLU A 280 -6.91 -28.92 -4.02
CA GLU A 280 -6.51 -27.65 -3.45
C GLU A 280 -5.21 -27.73 -2.65
N SER A 281 -5.09 -28.70 -1.76
CA SER A 281 -3.91 -28.89 -0.90
C SER A 281 -2.62 -29.20 -1.69
N THR A 282 -2.75 -29.72 -2.92
CA THR A 282 -1.62 -30.04 -3.80
C THR A 282 -1.27 -28.87 -4.69
N LEU A 283 -2.31 -28.18 -5.23
CA LEU A 283 -2.17 -27.09 -6.19
C LEU A 283 -1.81 -25.75 -5.54
N ALA A 284 -2.36 -25.42 -4.36
CA ALA A 284 -2.22 -24.09 -3.77
C ALA A 284 -0.80 -23.78 -3.26
N GLY A 285 -0.02 -24.79 -2.90
CA GLY A 285 1.27 -24.60 -2.26
C GLY A 285 1.17 -24.05 -0.83
N VAL A 286 2.25 -23.48 -0.33
CA VAL A 286 2.32 -22.89 1.02
C VAL A 286 2.90 -21.50 0.92
N ASN A 287 2.15 -20.50 1.34
CA ASN A 287 2.61 -19.11 1.36
C ASN A 287 3.81 -18.95 2.28
N GLY A 288 4.79 -18.18 1.82
CA GLY A 288 5.89 -17.68 2.62
C GLY A 288 5.50 -16.38 3.33
N ARG A 289 6.43 -15.87 4.14
CA ARG A 289 6.28 -14.55 4.77
C ARG A 289 7.62 -13.88 4.98
N THR A 290 7.64 -12.58 4.91
CA THR A 290 8.79 -11.75 5.26
C THR A 290 8.44 -10.87 6.44
N ILE A 291 9.25 -10.97 7.49
CA ILE A 291 9.14 -10.14 8.68
C ILE A 291 10.25 -9.11 8.62
N THR A 292 9.92 -7.85 8.45
CA THR A 292 10.86 -6.72 8.39
C THR A 292 10.47 -5.64 9.39
N LEU A 293 11.39 -4.71 9.65
CA LEU A 293 11.05 -3.48 10.38
C LEU A 293 10.36 -2.50 9.43
N ARG A 294 9.37 -1.77 9.95
CA ARG A 294 8.73 -0.66 9.25
C ARG A 294 9.07 0.69 9.87
N ASN A 295 9.16 1.71 9.05
CA ASN A 295 9.34 3.09 9.52
C ASN A 295 8.00 3.65 10.04
N ALA A 296 8.04 4.88 10.56
CA ALA A 296 6.85 5.59 11.05
C ALA A 296 5.77 5.81 9.97
N TYR A 297 6.11 5.67 8.70
CA TYR A 297 5.20 5.79 7.55
C TYR A 297 4.66 4.43 7.06
N GLY A 298 4.97 3.32 7.76
CA GLY A 298 4.51 1.99 7.42
C GLY A 298 5.32 1.27 6.33
N ASN A 299 6.36 1.90 5.77
CA ASN A 299 7.19 1.29 4.73
C ASN A 299 8.25 0.37 5.34
N ALA A 300 8.54 -0.74 4.66
CA ALA A 300 9.63 -1.63 5.04
C ALA A 300 10.98 -0.88 5.06
N ILE A 301 11.74 -1.07 6.12
CA ILE A 301 13.13 -0.61 6.20
C ILE A 301 13.99 -1.76 5.67
N ALA A 302 14.95 -1.45 4.79
CA ALA A 302 15.97 -2.42 4.41
C ALA A 302 16.80 -2.78 5.66
N ASP A 303 16.54 -3.95 6.21
CA ASP A 303 17.20 -4.45 7.42
C ASP A 303 17.92 -5.75 7.09
N GLU A 304 19.19 -5.83 7.46
CA GLU A 304 19.99 -7.07 7.34
C GLU A 304 19.42 -8.23 8.19
N ASN A 305 18.57 -7.90 9.18
CA ASN A 305 17.92 -8.87 10.06
C ASN A 305 16.52 -9.29 9.58
N ALA A 306 16.10 -8.90 8.37
CA ALA A 306 14.82 -9.33 7.82
C ALA A 306 14.77 -10.87 7.74
N THR A 307 13.79 -11.46 8.42
CA THR A 307 13.60 -12.91 8.37
C THR A 307 12.61 -13.25 7.27
N THR A 308 13.07 -13.96 6.24
CA THR A 308 12.24 -14.41 5.13
C THR A 308 12.05 -15.91 5.18
N TYR A 309 10.81 -16.34 5.23
CA TYR A 309 10.39 -17.73 5.02
C TYR A 309 9.90 -17.83 3.57
N ALA A 310 10.65 -18.56 2.74
CA ALA A 310 10.30 -18.70 1.33
C ALA A 310 8.94 -19.38 1.14
N ALA A 311 8.17 -18.93 0.16
CA ALA A 311 6.98 -19.64 -0.29
C ALA A 311 7.38 -20.99 -0.91
N LYS A 312 6.52 -21.99 -0.77
CA LYS A 312 6.65 -23.26 -1.47
C LYS A 312 5.53 -23.36 -2.49
N ASP A 313 5.88 -23.29 -3.77
CA ASP A 313 4.89 -23.36 -4.85
C ASP A 313 4.12 -24.68 -4.84
N GLY A 314 2.91 -24.64 -5.38
CA GLY A 314 2.07 -25.80 -5.55
C GLY A 314 2.66 -26.81 -6.54
N SER A 315 2.27 -28.06 -6.39
CA SER A 315 2.67 -29.12 -7.31
C SER A 315 1.76 -29.11 -8.54
N ASN A 316 2.33 -29.42 -9.70
CA ASN A 316 1.58 -29.57 -10.93
C ASN A 316 0.76 -30.86 -10.94
N LEU A 317 -0.37 -30.84 -11.61
CA LEU A 317 -1.25 -31.98 -11.78
C LEU A 317 -1.25 -32.43 -13.25
N VAL A 318 -0.91 -33.67 -13.51
CA VAL A 318 -1.00 -34.27 -14.85
C VAL A 318 -2.18 -35.21 -14.87
N LEU A 319 -3.14 -34.93 -15.76
CA LEU A 319 -4.37 -35.70 -15.89
C LEU A 319 -4.18 -36.85 -16.89
N SER A 320 -5.08 -37.82 -16.79
CA SER A 320 -5.24 -38.85 -17.83
C SER A 320 -6.10 -38.39 -19.01
N LEU A 321 -6.66 -37.22 -18.94
CA LEU A 321 -7.45 -36.62 -20.02
C LEU A 321 -6.57 -36.36 -21.24
N ASP A 322 -7.13 -36.61 -22.41
CA ASP A 322 -6.52 -36.29 -23.70
C ASP A 322 -7.35 -35.18 -24.36
N VAL A 323 -6.68 -34.05 -24.63
CA VAL A 323 -7.32 -32.86 -25.21
C VAL A 323 -8.05 -33.18 -26.51
N ASN A 324 -7.45 -34.03 -27.38
CA ASN A 324 -8.06 -34.34 -28.68
C ASN A 324 -9.35 -35.20 -28.53
N ILE A 325 -9.31 -36.18 -27.60
CA ILE A 325 -10.49 -37.01 -27.33
C ILE A 325 -11.55 -36.17 -26.62
N GLN A 326 -11.19 -35.32 -25.68
CA GLN A 326 -12.11 -34.43 -24.96
C GLN A 326 -12.82 -33.47 -25.91
N GLU A 327 -12.12 -32.84 -26.85
CA GLU A 327 -12.68 -31.93 -27.84
C GLU A 327 -13.75 -32.61 -28.68
N VAL A 328 -13.44 -33.83 -29.18
CA VAL A 328 -14.41 -34.62 -29.98
C VAL A 328 -15.65 -34.96 -29.14
N VAL A 329 -15.46 -35.38 -27.89
CA VAL A 329 -16.57 -35.73 -27.00
C VAL A 329 -17.43 -34.52 -26.70
N GLU A 330 -16.85 -33.36 -26.38
CA GLU A 330 -17.62 -32.13 -26.12
C GLU A 330 -18.39 -31.66 -27.31
N ARG A 331 -17.80 -31.69 -28.50
CA ARG A 331 -18.48 -31.29 -29.75
C ARG A 331 -19.70 -32.16 -30.01
N TYR A 332 -19.54 -33.48 -30.01
CA TYR A 332 -20.66 -34.38 -30.27
C TYR A 332 -21.70 -34.40 -29.15
N LEU A 333 -21.30 -34.22 -27.89
CA LEU A 333 -22.24 -34.06 -26.80
C LEU A 333 -23.08 -32.80 -26.97
N ASN A 334 -22.45 -31.70 -27.40
CA ASN A 334 -23.14 -30.45 -27.65
C ASN A 334 -24.17 -30.56 -28.79
N GLU A 335 -23.77 -31.22 -29.89
CA GLU A 335 -24.66 -31.53 -31.02
C GLU A 335 -25.84 -32.44 -30.58
N ALA A 336 -25.56 -33.48 -29.79
CA ALA A 336 -26.58 -34.40 -29.33
C ALA A 336 -27.59 -33.75 -28.38
N VAL A 337 -27.12 -32.91 -27.48
CA VAL A 337 -27.99 -32.15 -26.55
C VAL A 337 -28.90 -31.18 -27.30
N ALA A 338 -28.34 -30.48 -28.30
CA ALA A 338 -29.10 -29.54 -29.12
C ALA A 338 -30.15 -30.27 -30.02
N ALA A 339 -29.75 -31.36 -30.71
CA ALA A 339 -30.60 -32.10 -31.60
C ALA A 339 -31.80 -32.80 -30.90
N ASN A 340 -31.60 -33.22 -29.66
CA ASN A 340 -32.60 -33.93 -28.87
C ASN A 340 -33.33 -33.07 -27.87
N THR A 341 -33.14 -31.73 -27.89
CA THR A 341 -33.79 -30.78 -26.97
C THR A 341 -33.69 -31.22 -25.49
N VAL A 342 -32.49 -31.61 -25.05
CA VAL A 342 -32.29 -32.08 -23.70
C VAL A 342 -32.47 -30.94 -22.71
N GLU A 343 -33.50 -31.01 -21.85
CA GLU A 343 -33.89 -29.91 -20.98
C GLU A 343 -32.99 -29.73 -19.76
N ASN A 344 -32.37 -30.80 -19.24
CA ASN A 344 -31.62 -30.72 -18.01
C ASN A 344 -30.10 -30.84 -18.22
N ARG A 345 -29.59 -32.07 -18.39
CA ARG A 345 -28.16 -32.35 -18.49
C ARG A 345 -27.87 -33.48 -19.43
N GLY A 346 -26.78 -33.33 -20.21
CA GLY A 346 -26.13 -34.42 -20.92
C GLY A 346 -24.72 -34.63 -20.36
N CYS A 347 -24.26 -35.86 -20.25
CA CYS A 347 -22.88 -36.16 -19.89
C CYS A 347 -22.33 -37.29 -20.75
N ALA A 348 -21.01 -37.26 -20.97
CA ALA A 348 -20.31 -38.31 -21.69
C ALA A 348 -18.97 -38.59 -20.97
N ILE A 349 -18.60 -39.86 -20.83
CA ILE A 349 -17.33 -40.27 -20.21
C ILE A 349 -16.68 -41.31 -21.12
N VAL A 350 -15.42 -41.09 -21.45
CA VAL A 350 -14.61 -42.03 -22.23
C VAL A 350 -13.51 -42.58 -21.31
N MET A 351 -13.46 -43.90 -21.16
CA MET A 351 -12.52 -44.58 -20.28
C MET A 351 -11.75 -45.68 -21.04
N ASN A 352 -10.47 -45.74 -20.80
CA ASN A 352 -9.66 -46.88 -21.26
C ASN A 352 -9.96 -48.10 -20.36
N VAL A 353 -10.61 -49.10 -20.94
CA VAL A 353 -11.07 -50.29 -20.20
C VAL A 353 -9.94 -51.19 -19.67
N LYS A 354 -8.73 -51.05 -20.24
CA LYS A 354 -7.56 -51.82 -19.80
C LYS A 354 -6.85 -51.21 -18.58
N THR A 355 -6.83 -49.90 -18.51
CA THR A 355 -6.10 -49.14 -17.46
C THR A 355 -7.01 -48.47 -16.43
N GLY A 356 -8.30 -48.30 -16.74
CA GLY A 356 -9.25 -47.54 -15.94
C GLY A 356 -9.06 -46.01 -16.07
N ALA A 357 -8.14 -45.53 -16.89
CA ALA A 357 -7.89 -44.09 -17.06
C ALA A 357 -9.05 -43.41 -17.79
N ILE A 358 -9.53 -42.29 -17.24
CA ILE A 358 -10.51 -41.44 -17.88
C ILE A 358 -9.80 -40.60 -18.94
N LEU A 359 -10.16 -40.79 -20.21
CA LEU A 359 -9.57 -40.08 -21.35
C LEU A 359 -10.34 -38.80 -21.70
N ALA A 360 -11.65 -38.80 -21.46
CA ALA A 360 -12.49 -37.60 -21.63
C ALA A 360 -13.69 -37.66 -20.67
N MET A 361 -14.13 -36.51 -20.21
CA MET A 361 -15.32 -36.37 -19.39
C MET A 361 -15.96 -35.01 -19.67
N ALA A 362 -17.15 -35.00 -20.22
CA ALA A 362 -17.89 -33.80 -20.61
C ALA A 362 -19.27 -33.75 -19.96
N SER A 363 -19.75 -32.57 -19.64
CA SER A 363 -21.09 -32.31 -19.14
C SER A 363 -21.62 -31.03 -19.79
N LYS A 364 -22.89 -31.05 -20.19
CA LYS A 364 -23.61 -29.89 -20.73
C LYS A 364 -24.92 -29.65 -19.95
N PRO A 365 -25.32 -28.41 -19.68
CA PRO A 365 -24.60 -27.17 -20.04
C PRO A 365 -23.28 -27.00 -19.31
N ASP A 366 -22.33 -26.32 -19.92
CA ASP A 366 -21.05 -25.93 -19.36
C ASP A 366 -21.02 -24.44 -18.99
N PHE A 367 -19.91 -24.02 -18.39
CA PHE A 367 -19.65 -22.65 -17.98
C PHE A 367 -18.24 -22.22 -18.41
N ASP A 368 -17.97 -20.91 -18.40
CA ASP A 368 -16.62 -20.38 -18.60
C ASP A 368 -15.97 -20.20 -17.21
N PRO A 369 -14.82 -20.84 -16.94
CA PRO A 369 -14.11 -20.75 -15.66
C PRO A 369 -13.30 -19.46 -15.47
N ASN A 370 -13.06 -18.62 -16.52
CA ASN A 370 -12.30 -17.36 -16.46
C ASN A 370 -13.09 -16.19 -15.89
#